data_a1a1c80eac5727da86b97a683a7aeaef
#
_entry.id   a1a1c80eac5727da86b97a683a7aeaef
#
_cell.length_a   1.000
_cell.length_b   1.000
_cell.length_c   1.000
_cell.angle_alpha   90.00
_cell.angle_beta   90.00
_cell.angle_gamma   90.00
#
_symmetry.space_group_name_H-M   'P 1'
#
loop_
_entity.id
_entity.type
_entity.pdbx_description
1 polymer ?
#
loop_
_entity_poly.entity_id
_entity_poly.type
_entity_poly.pdbx_seq_one_letter_code
_entity_poly.pdbx_strand_id
1 'polypeptide(L)'
;MNTASTPPQTTDQPSTDDRPIQTTNAPSGNFHTRRNRVALVASVILLGLTAGFGGSALQDTLQKPLTQLMENSSGRDGNLIVTGEEEDIASVAAKVSPSVVSIITTVQSRAFETGEGAGTGIIISADGYIMTNKHVVNDASNVSVVASDGTSYDNVKVVGADPLNDVAFLKIDGVTNLKPAEIGDSSSIRIGQKVVAIGNALGQYQNTVTSGIISGTGRPVSAQAGETVETLTDLLQTDASINPGNSGGPLVNVAGQVIGINTAIASDAAGIGFAIPINATKGLMNGVLQSGKISRAYLGVSYQTVTPEIAKQFNLSVSKGAYVIAANQSANAVVAGGPADKAGVKTKDIITKINDKEVGDNGGVASLIGEYKPGDTVQLTILRDGKTLTVRVTLAAYRD
;
A
#
# COMPACT_ATOMS: atom_id res chain seq x y z
N MET A 1 33.67 49.33 37.17
CA MET A 1 33.17 48.90 38.47
C MET A 1 32.02 47.91 38.15
N ASN A 2 32.36 46.63 38.06
CA ASN A 2 32.15 45.57 39.04
C ASN A 2 30.68 45.43 39.39
N THR A 3 29.99 44.34 39.17
CA THR A 3 30.27 43.03 39.77
C THR A 3 29.53 41.90 39.00
N ALA A 4 30.25 40.83 38.78
CA ALA A 4 29.75 39.52 38.37
C ALA A 4 28.97 38.89 39.55
N SER A 5 27.87 38.16 39.31
CA SER A 5 27.26 37.22 40.24
C SER A 5 27.07 35.89 39.54
N THR A 6 27.83 34.90 40.05
CA THR A 6 27.84 33.48 39.76
C THR A 6 26.58 32.82 40.36
N PRO A 7 25.89 31.88 39.68
CA PRO A 7 24.85 31.07 40.34
C PRO A 7 25.48 29.86 41.04
N PRO A 8 24.84 29.33 42.11
CA PRO A 8 25.39 28.28 42.97
C PRO A 8 25.30 26.89 42.33
N GLN A 9 26.36 26.12 42.55
CA GLN A 9 26.43 24.68 42.29
C GLN A 9 25.60 23.91 43.32
N THR A 10 24.66 23.10 42.88
CA THR A 10 24.05 22.05 43.70
C THR A 10 24.71 20.73 43.35
N THR A 11 25.45 20.22 44.33
CA THR A 11 25.93 18.84 44.39
C THR A 11 24.78 17.93 44.81
N ASP A 12 24.36 17.02 43.94
CA ASP A 12 23.53 15.88 44.34
C ASP A 12 24.34 14.60 44.13
N GLN A 13 24.57 13.91 45.24
CA GLN A 13 25.13 12.56 45.33
C GLN A 13 24.07 11.53 44.88
N PRO A 14 24.46 10.42 44.25
CA PRO A 14 23.52 9.32 44.00
C PRO A 14 23.32 8.48 45.24
N SER A 15 22.08 8.34 45.67
CA SER A 15 21.66 7.39 46.72
C SER A 15 21.60 5.99 46.11
N THR A 16 22.42 5.10 46.57
CA THR A 16 22.36 3.66 46.37
C THR A 16 21.19 3.10 47.18
N ASP A 17 20.10 2.68 46.52
CA ASP A 17 19.03 1.85 47.12
C ASP A 17 19.24 0.41 46.63
N ASP A 18 19.99 -0.36 47.39
CA ASP A 18 20.15 -1.80 47.25
C ASP A 18 18.89 -2.51 47.72
N ARG A 19 18.01 -2.89 46.80
CA ARG A 19 16.98 -3.90 47.05
C ARG A 19 17.24 -5.14 46.25
N PRO A 20 17.28 -6.34 46.83
CA PRO A 20 17.54 -7.57 46.11
C PRO A 20 16.35 -7.91 45.16
N ILE A 21 16.69 -8.19 43.93
CA ILE A 21 15.75 -8.70 42.92
C ILE A 21 15.30 -10.09 43.35
N GLN A 22 14.03 -10.23 43.73
CA GLN A 22 13.40 -11.54 43.93
C GLN A 22 13.22 -12.20 42.55
N THR A 23 13.98 -13.24 42.31
CA THR A 23 13.76 -14.17 41.22
C THR A 23 12.49 -14.98 41.47
N THR A 24 11.42 -14.70 40.78
CA THR A 24 10.23 -15.56 40.76
C THR A 24 10.55 -16.81 39.95
N ASN A 25 10.54 -17.95 40.64
CA ASN A 25 10.66 -19.28 40.03
C ASN A 25 9.52 -19.52 39.02
N ALA A 26 9.89 -19.84 37.82
CA ALA A 26 8.96 -20.42 36.84
C ALA A 26 8.51 -21.82 37.30
N PRO A 27 7.24 -22.18 37.13
CA PRO A 27 6.78 -23.51 37.53
C PRO A 27 7.36 -24.55 36.59
N SER A 28 8.06 -25.53 37.17
CA SER A 28 8.56 -26.73 36.49
C SER A 28 7.37 -27.54 35.98
N GLY A 29 7.24 -27.60 34.65
CA GLY A 29 6.24 -28.44 33.98
C GLY A 29 6.53 -29.92 34.19
N ASN A 30 5.56 -30.61 34.76
CA ASN A 30 5.59 -32.02 35.09
C ASN A 30 5.78 -32.92 33.86
N PHE A 31 6.90 -33.66 33.83
CA PHE A 31 7.24 -34.70 32.86
C PHE A 31 6.48 -36.02 33.10
N HIS A 32 5.26 -36.03 33.67
CA HIS A 32 4.55 -37.26 33.99
C HIS A 32 3.53 -37.76 32.96
N THR A 33 3.27 -37.05 31.87
CA THR A 33 2.24 -37.47 30.91
C THR A 33 2.71 -38.45 29.81
N ARG A 34 4.02 -38.64 29.64
CA ARG A 34 4.53 -39.63 28.64
C ARG A 34 4.56 -41.08 29.16
N ARG A 35 4.72 -41.28 30.48
CA ARG A 35 4.78 -42.64 31.05
C ARG A 35 3.42 -43.37 31.06
N ASN A 36 2.32 -42.65 31.20
CA ASN A 36 0.99 -43.25 31.25
C ASN A 36 0.46 -43.72 29.87
N ARG A 37 0.93 -43.16 28.78
CA ARG A 37 0.53 -43.61 27.44
C ARG A 37 1.24 -44.87 27.00
N VAL A 38 2.46 -45.10 27.38
CA VAL A 38 3.20 -46.34 27.12
C VAL A 38 2.66 -47.49 27.98
N ALA A 39 2.25 -47.24 29.20
CA ALA A 39 1.63 -48.23 30.09
C ALA A 39 0.28 -48.74 29.55
N LEU A 40 -0.52 -47.83 28.94
CA LEU A 40 -1.84 -48.18 28.39
C LEU A 40 -1.73 -49.03 27.12
N VAL A 41 -0.75 -48.77 26.27
CA VAL A 41 -0.49 -49.61 25.05
C VAL A 41 0.05 -50.97 25.45
N ALA A 42 0.94 -51.08 26.44
CA ALA A 42 1.43 -52.35 26.96
C ALA A 42 0.34 -53.22 27.60
N SER A 43 -0.64 -52.59 28.30
CA SER A 43 -1.77 -53.29 28.88
C SER A 43 -2.74 -53.88 27.86
N VAL A 44 -2.95 -53.20 26.74
CA VAL A 44 -3.80 -53.70 25.64
C VAL A 44 -3.15 -54.87 24.91
N ILE A 45 -1.81 -54.89 24.75
CA ILE A 45 -1.07 -56.00 24.11
C ILE A 45 -1.05 -57.21 25.04
N LEU A 46 -0.96 -57.02 26.39
CA LEU A 46 -0.95 -58.14 27.32
C LEU A 46 -2.32 -58.82 27.46
N LEU A 47 -3.43 -58.07 27.33
CA LEU A 47 -4.79 -58.63 27.32
C LEU A 47 -5.08 -59.44 26.03
N GLY A 48 -4.43 -59.13 24.90
CA GLY A 48 -4.56 -59.85 23.65
C GLY A 48 -3.87 -61.19 23.63
N LEU A 49 -2.86 -61.43 24.50
CA LEU A 49 -2.10 -62.69 24.57
C LEU A 49 -2.70 -63.76 25.52
N THR A 50 -3.64 -63.40 26.40
CA THR A 50 -4.28 -64.34 27.30
C THR A 50 -5.63 -64.91 26.81
N ALA A 51 -6.15 -64.42 25.67
CA ALA A 51 -7.41 -64.86 25.05
C ALA A 51 -7.19 -65.84 23.90
N GLY A 52 -6.05 -66.47 23.86
CA GLY A 52 -5.75 -67.45 22.81
C GLY A 52 -6.32 -68.88 23.09
N PHE A 53 -7.61 -69.07 22.98
CA PHE A 53 -8.30 -70.31 22.62
C PHE A 53 -9.80 -70.08 22.47
N GLY A 54 -10.20 -69.73 21.29
CA GLY A 54 -11.61 -69.66 20.93
C GLY A 54 -12.03 -68.47 20.11
N GLY A 55 -11.79 -68.48 18.82
CA GLY A 55 -12.53 -67.52 18.09
C GLY A 55 -12.03 -67.05 16.74
N SER A 56 -12.16 -67.90 15.75
CA SER A 56 -12.10 -67.47 14.34
C SER A 56 -13.24 -66.48 13.98
N ALA A 57 -14.25 -66.37 14.81
CA ALA A 57 -15.40 -65.46 14.60
C ALA A 57 -15.15 -64.00 15.09
N LEU A 58 -14.19 -63.75 15.98
CA LEU A 58 -13.87 -62.41 16.48
C LEU A 58 -12.84 -61.68 15.59
N GLN A 59 -12.05 -62.45 14.80
CA GLN A 59 -11.01 -61.88 13.98
C GLN A 59 -11.58 -61.12 12.78
N ASP A 60 -12.69 -61.61 12.20
CA ASP A 60 -13.36 -60.95 11.06
C ASP A 60 -14.12 -59.65 11.45
N THR A 61 -14.52 -59.53 12.71
CA THR A 61 -15.32 -58.38 13.18
C THR A 61 -14.44 -57.19 13.62
N LEU A 62 -13.18 -57.45 14.01
CA LEU A 62 -12.24 -56.42 14.49
C LEU A 62 -11.21 -55.98 13.44
N GLN A 63 -10.94 -56.81 12.41
CA GLN A 63 -9.99 -56.42 11.36
C GLN A 63 -10.57 -55.45 10.33
N LYS A 64 -11.87 -55.56 10.01
CA LYS A 64 -12.51 -54.66 9.04
C LYS A 64 -12.46 -53.14 9.42
N PRO A 65 -12.73 -52.72 10.68
CA PRO A 65 -12.62 -51.32 11.02
C PRO A 65 -11.16 -50.83 11.11
N LEU A 66 -10.19 -51.71 11.45
CA LEU A 66 -8.79 -51.28 11.53
C LEU A 66 -8.13 -51.16 10.12
N THR A 67 -8.47 -52.07 9.20
CA THR A 67 -8.01 -51.94 7.81
C THR A 67 -8.62 -50.73 7.10
N GLN A 68 -9.90 -50.43 7.33
CA GLN A 68 -10.51 -49.19 6.80
C GLN A 68 -9.92 -47.90 7.40
N LEU A 69 -9.49 -47.93 8.66
CA LEU A 69 -8.78 -46.79 9.28
C LEU A 69 -7.34 -46.66 8.77
N MET A 70 -6.69 -47.75 8.38
CA MET A 70 -5.34 -47.75 7.80
C MET A 70 -5.35 -47.45 6.29
N GLU A 71 -6.34 -47.91 5.53
CA GLU A 71 -6.52 -47.54 4.14
C GLU A 71 -6.87 -46.06 3.95
N ASN A 72 -7.63 -45.47 4.88
CA ASN A 72 -7.86 -44.02 4.88
C ASN A 72 -6.65 -43.21 5.34
N SER A 73 -5.59 -43.81 5.88
CA SER A 73 -4.38 -43.06 6.28
C SER A 73 -3.22 -43.22 5.30
N SER A 74 -3.31 -44.13 4.31
CA SER A 74 -2.24 -44.33 3.31
C SER A 74 -2.45 -43.53 2.02
N GLY A 75 -3.53 -42.79 1.90
CA GLY A 75 -3.86 -41.93 0.75
C GLY A 75 -3.76 -40.43 1.05
N ARG A 76 -2.88 -40.03 1.95
CA ARG A 76 -2.47 -38.63 2.00
C ARG A 76 -1.31 -38.38 1.03
N ASP A 77 -1.56 -38.54 -0.25
CA ASP A 77 -1.05 -37.61 -1.22
C ASP A 77 -1.53 -36.23 -0.70
N GLY A 78 -0.58 -35.38 -0.33
CA GLY A 78 -0.87 -34.09 0.24
C GLY A 78 -1.55 -33.16 -0.77
N ASN A 79 -2.75 -33.50 -1.18
CA ASN A 79 -3.68 -32.52 -1.75
C ASN A 79 -4.00 -31.56 -0.62
N LEU A 80 -3.19 -30.49 -0.52
CA LEU A 80 -3.56 -29.27 0.15
C LEU A 80 -4.98 -28.95 -0.32
N ILE A 81 -5.96 -29.02 0.58
CA ILE A 81 -7.29 -28.50 0.30
C ILE A 81 -7.09 -26.98 0.23
N VAL A 82 -6.72 -26.50 -0.94
CA VAL A 82 -6.63 -25.06 -1.23
C VAL A 82 -8.06 -24.57 -1.17
N THR A 83 -8.35 -23.65 -0.26
CA THR A 83 -9.65 -22.97 -0.24
C THR A 83 -9.79 -22.16 -1.53
N GLY A 84 -10.99 -21.96 -2.07
CA GLY A 84 -11.19 -21.15 -3.28
C GLY A 84 -10.57 -19.75 -3.14
N GLU A 85 -10.49 -19.24 -1.92
CA GLU A 85 -9.86 -17.97 -1.61
C GLU A 85 -8.32 -17.98 -1.74
N GLU A 86 -7.66 -19.05 -1.35
CA GLU A 86 -6.20 -19.23 -1.52
C GLU A 86 -5.83 -19.41 -2.98
N GLU A 87 -6.65 -20.15 -3.72
CA GLU A 87 -6.50 -20.33 -5.16
C GLU A 87 -6.64 -19.01 -5.91
N ASP A 88 -7.59 -18.15 -5.50
CA ASP A 88 -7.80 -16.82 -6.06
C ASP A 88 -6.56 -15.93 -5.87
N ILE A 89 -5.99 -15.85 -4.65
CA ILE A 89 -4.80 -15.02 -4.37
C ILE A 89 -3.58 -15.51 -5.15
N ALA A 90 -3.34 -16.82 -5.15
CA ALA A 90 -2.21 -17.42 -5.88
C ALA A 90 -2.34 -17.19 -7.41
N SER A 91 -3.56 -17.33 -7.94
CA SER A 91 -3.87 -17.07 -9.35
C SER A 91 -3.63 -15.60 -9.73
N VAL A 92 -4.11 -14.66 -8.90
CA VAL A 92 -3.87 -13.22 -9.09
C VAL A 92 -2.38 -12.91 -9.07
N ALA A 93 -1.64 -13.43 -8.09
CA ALA A 93 -0.21 -13.24 -8.00
C ALA A 93 0.52 -13.76 -9.24
N ALA A 94 0.21 -14.98 -9.69
CA ALA A 94 0.80 -15.56 -10.90
C ALA A 94 0.47 -14.76 -12.17
N LYS A 95 -0.76 -14.21 -12.29
CA LYS A 95 -1.17 -13.36 -13.42
C LYS A 95 -0.38 -12.07 -13.49
N VAL A 96 -0.16 -11.42 -12.33
CA VAL A 96 0.36 -10.06 -12.24
C VAL A 96 1.89 -10.00 -12.10
N SER A 97 2.52 -11.00 -11.44
CA SER A 97 3.97 -11.03 -11.22
C SER A 97 4.84 -10.76 -12.44
N PRO A 98 4.50 -11.24 -13.66
CA PRO A 98 5.29 -10.90 -14.86
C PRO A 98 5.29 -9.41 -15.23
N SER A 99 4.40 -8.63 -14.65
CA SER A 99 4.30 -7.17 -14.85
C SER A 99 4.92 -6.37 -13.70
N VAL A 100 5.56 -7.06 -12.73
CA VAL A 100 6.16 -6.45 -11.54
C VAL A 100 7.67 -6.61 -11.58
N VAL A 101 8.40 -5.55 -11.28
CA VAL A 101 9.86 -5.52 -11.34
C VAL A 101 10.45 -5.05 -10.01
N SER A 102 11.66 -5.52 -9.68
CA SER A 102 12.49 -4.89 -8.66
C SER A 102 13.16 -3.66 -9.22
N ILE A 103 13.24 -2.61 -8.42
CA ILE A 103 14.02 -1.43 -8.70
C ILE A 103 15.14 -1.35 -7.66
N ILE A 104 16.37 -1.25 -8.12
CA ILE A 104 17.55 -1.12 -7.30
C ILE A 104 18.16 0.24 -7.64
N THR A 105 18.41 1.06 -6.62
CA THR A 105 18.97 2.40 -6.78
C THR A 105 20.28 2.52 -6.03
N THR A 106 21.22 3.25 -6.62
CA THR A 106 22.45 3.63 -5.96
C THR A 106 22.37 5.11 -5.63
N VAL A 107 22.56 5.46 -4.36
CA VAL A 107 22.59 6.84 -3.89
C VAL A 107 24.01 7.19 -3.51
N GLN A 108 24.56 8.27 -4.06
CA GLN A 108 25.87 8.80 -3.66
C GLN A 108 25.69 9.76 -2.48
N SER A 109 26.15 9.36 -1.30
CA SER A 109 26.27 10.26 -0.15
C SER A 109 27.47 11.22 -0.35
N ARG A 110 27.34 12.45 0.14
CA ARG A 110 28.44 13.43 0.15
C ARG A 110 29.69 12.97 0.93
N ALA A 111 29.58 11.87 1.67
CA ALA A 111 30.69 11.29 2.47
C ALA A 111 31.36 10.10 1.80
N PHE A 112 31.25 9.90 0.47
CA PHE A 112 31.80 8.77 -0.29
C PHE A 112 31.22 7.38 0.07
N GLU A 113 30.16 7.31 0.84
CA GLU A 113 29.45 6.06 1.06
C GLU A 113 28.34 5.91 0.00
N THR A 114 28.37 4.80 -0.72
CA THR A 114 27.30 4.41 -1.63
C THR A 114 26.25 3.66 -0.84
N GLY A 115 25.02 4.20 -0.76
CA GLY A 115 23.87 3.49 -0.23
C GLY A 115 23.11 2.80 -1.36
N GLU A 116 22.57 1.62 -1.09
CA GLU A 116 21.62 0.97 -2.00
C GLU A 116 20.19 1.16 -1.48
N GLY A 117 19.30 1.60 -2.35
CA GLY A 117 17.86 1.63 -2.13
C GLY A 117 17.18 0.56 -2.97
N ALA A 118 16.02 0.11 -2.51
CA ALA A 118 15.26 -0.87 -3.24
C ALA A 118 13.76 -0.60 -3.15
N GLY A 119 13.04 -0.92 -4.22
CA GLY A 119 11.60 -0.83 -4.32
C GLY A 119 11.06 -1.71 -5.43
N THR A 120 9.81 -1.50 -5.74
CA THR A 120 9.08 -2.24 -6.77
C THR A 120 8.58 -1.30 -7.85
N GLY A 121 8.42 -1.80 -9.06
CA GLY A 121 7.82 -1.07 -10.18
C GLY A 121 6.77 -1.90 -10.91
N ILE A 122 5.91 -1.21 -11.64
CA ILE A 122 4.81 -1.75 -12.44
C ILE A 122 5.10 -1.47 -13.90
N ILE A 123 5.26 -2.50 -14.72
CA ILE A 123 5.39 -2.34 -16.17
C ILE A 123 4.07 -1.85 -16.73
N ILE A 124 4.06 -0.71 -17.40
CA ILE A 124 2.86 -0.09 -17.99
C ILE A 124 2.83 -0.12 -19.52
N SER A 125 3.94 -0.52 -20.17
CA SER A 125 3.98 -0.73 -21.60
C SER A 125 5.01 -1.78 -22.01
N ALA A 126 4.76 -2.43 -23.15
CA ALA A 126 5.63 -3.47 -23.68
C ALA A 126 7.01 -2.95 -24.12
N ASP A 127 7.11 -1.67 -24.45
CA ASP A 127 8.33 -0.98 -24.87
C ASP A 127 9.18 -0.44 -23.70
N GLY A 128 8.80 -0.75 -22.43
CA GLY A 128 9.69 -0.54 -21.29
C GLY A 128 9.36 0.63 -20.36
N TYR A 129 8.18 1.24 -20.45
CA TYR A 129 7.76 2.18 -19.42
C TYR A 129 7.33 1.46 -18.14
N ILE A 130 7.82 1.98 -17.01
CA ILE A 130 7.57 1.47 -15.66
C ILE A 130 7.08 2.61 -14.78
N MET A 131 6.11 2.35 -13.94
CA MET A 131 5.61 3.26 -12.91
C MET A 131 6.03 2.75 -11.53
N THR A 132 6.44 3.66 -10.65
CA THR A 132 6.88 3.37 -9.27
C THR A 132 6.62 4.57 -8.36
N ASN A 133 7.05 4.51 -7.10
CA ASN A 133 7.05 5.67 -6.23
C ASN A 133 8.21 6.62 -6.52
N LYS A 134 7.99 7.92 -6.30
CA LYS A 134 9.02 8.97 -6.42
C LYS A 134 10.15 8.73 -5.41
N HIS A 135 9.82 8.42 -4.15
CA HIS A 135 10.81 8.19 -3.10
C HIS A 135 11.75 7.00 -3.40
N VAL A 136 11.31 6.02 -4.22
CA VAL A 136 12.14 4.88 -4.63
C VAL A 136 13.30 5.32 -5.52
N VAL A 137 13.12 6.36 -6.33
CA VAL A 137 14.10 6.81 -7.33
C VAL A 137 14.65 8.21 -7.06
N ASN A 138 14.19 8.85 -5.98
CA ASN A 138 14.66 10.17 -5.60
C ASN A 138 16.14 10.09 -5.21
N ASP A 139 16.95 11.08 -5.66
CA ASP A 139 18.39 11.19 -5.41
C ASP A 139 19.21 9.99 -5.91
N ALA A 140 18.64 9.09 -6.71
CA ALA A 140 19.36 7.97 -7.30
C ALA A 140 20.36 8.46 -8.36
N SER A 141 21.61 8.09 -8.20
CA SER A 141 22.66 8.31 -9.20
C SER A 141 22.62 7.26 -10.31
N ASN A 142 22.12 6.07 -10.01
CA ASN A 142 21.85 5.00 -10.96
C ASN A 142 20.62 4.21 -10.58
N VAL A 143 19.89 3.74 -11.59
CA VAL A 143 18.70 2.90 -11.44
C VAL A 143 18.88 1.64 -12.28
N SER A 144 18.75 0.49 -11.64
CA SER A 144 18.70 -0.82 -12.29
C SER A 144 17.34 -1.47 -12.03
N VAL A 145 16.86 -2.24 -12.99
CA VAL A 145 15.57 -2.92 -12.90
C VAL A 145 15.78 -4.41 -13.14
N VAL A 146 15.20 -5.24 -12.29
CA VAL A 146 15.21 -6.70 -12.44
C VAL A 146 13.78 -7.19 -12.68
N ALA A 147 13.54 -7.81 -13.83
CA ALA A 147 12.26 -8.39 -14.18
C ALA A 147 12.01 -9.70 -13.42
N SER A 148 10.75 -10.17 -13.43
CA SER A 148 10.33 -11.38 -12.72
C SER A 148 11.01 -12.67 -13.20
N ASP A 149 11.56 -12.68 -14.42
CA ASP A 149 12.32 -13.80 -14.98
C ASP A 149 13.83 -13.73 -14.64
N GLY A 150 14.24 -12.74 -13.83
CA GLY A 150 15.64 -12.50 -13.45
C GLY A 150 16.44 -11.65 -14.45
N THR A 151 15.84 -11.22 -15.56
CA THR A 151 16.52 -10.33 -16.51
C THR A 151 16.79 -8.97 -15.86
N SER A 152 18.07 -8.54 -15.89
CA SER A 152 18.52 -7.26 -15.34
C SER A 152 18.70 -6.23 -16.46
N TYR A 153 18.25 -5.01 -16.17
CA TYR A 153 18.42 -3.84 -17.04
C TYR A 153 19.10 -2.74 -16.22
N ASP A 154 20.31 -2.38 -16.63
CA ASP A 154 21.09 -1.34 -15.97
C ASP A 154 20.92 0.02 -16.63
N ASN A 155 21.24 1.08 -15.87
CA ASN A 155 21.17 2.47 -16.33
C ASN A 155 19.78 2.84 -16.86
N VAL A 156 18.74 2.41 -16.18
CA VAL A 156 17.35 2.69 -16.55
C VAL A 156 17.07 4.18 -16.36
N LYS A 157 16.49 4.78 -17.39
CA LYS A 157 16.25 6.23 -17.41
C LYS A 157 15.05 6.62 -16.53
N VAL A 158 15.26 7.56 -15.61
CA VAL A 158 14.17 8.26 -14.92
C VAL A 158 13.55 9.27 -15.88
N VAL A 159 12.31 9.03 -16.31
CA VAL A 159 11.55 9.93 -17.20
C VAL A 159 11.15 11.19 -16.44
N GLY A 160 10.79 11.05 -15.18
CA GLY A 160 10.44 12.12 -14.27
C GLY A 160 9.51 11.64 -13.15
N ALA A 161 9.15 12.57 -12.25
CA ALA A 161 8.27 12.32 -11.12
C ALA A 161 7.09 13.29 -11.08
N ASP A 162 5.97 12.86 -10.49
CA ASP A 162 4.80 13.71 -10.22
C ASP A 162 5.18 14.73 -9.12
N PRO A 163 4.98 16.03 -9.34
CA PRO A 163 5.30 17.04 -8.33
C PRO A 163 4.38 17.00 -7.11
N LEU A 164 3.17 16.43 -7.23
CA LEU A 164 2.13 16.48 -6.19
C LEU A 164 1.91 15.15 -5.47
N ASN A 165 2.31 14.03 -6.09
CA ASN A 165 2.14 12.71 -5.52
C ASN A 165 3.47 11.94 -5.56
N ASP A 166 3.56 10.90 -4.76
CA ASP A 166 4.73 10.03 -4.69
C ASP A 166 4.73 9.02 -5.86
N VAL A 167 4.79 9.50 -7.11
CA VAL A 167 4.78 8.68 -8.34
C VAL A 167 5.93 9.10 -9.26
N ALA A 168 6.63 8.13 -9.84
CA ALA A 168 7.66 8.34 -10.85
C ALA A 168 7.52 7.36 -12.00
N PHE A 169 8.12 7.71 -13.15
CA PHE A 169 8.14 6.90 -14.33
C PHE A 169 9.57 6.64 -14.79
N LEU A 170 9.84 5.40 -15.16
CA LEU A 170 11.11 4.94 -15.69
C LEU A 170 10.94 4.45 -17.13
N LYS A 171 12.06 4.35 -17.86
CA LYS A 171 12.11 3.81 -19.22
C LYS A 171 13.30 2.89 -19.38
N ILE A 172 13.04 1.63 -19.70
CA ILE A 172 14.03 0.70 -20.21
C ILE A 172 14.09 0.90 -21.74
N ASP A 173 15.25 1.24 -22.26
CA ASP A 173 15.43 1.42 -23.69
C ASP A 173 15.70 0.08 -24.39
N GLY A 174 15.29 -0.02 -25.66
CA GLY A 174 15.59 -1.17 -26.52
C GLY A 174 14.80 -2.44 -26.27
N VAL A 175 13.74 -2.40 -25.44
CA VAL A 175 12.85 -3.53 -25.19
C VAL A 175 11.51 -3.33 -25.90
N THR A 176 10.83 -4.44 -26.26
CA THR A 176 9.56 -4.40 -27.01
C THR A 176 8.56 -5.48 -26.58
N ASN A 177 8.93 -6.34 -25.65
CA ASN A 177 8.17 -7.54 -25.31
C ASN A 177 7.87 -7.69 -23.82
N LEU A 178 8.02 -6.64 -23.03
CA LEU A 178 7.62 -6.68 -21.61
C LEU A 178 6.11 -6.87 -21.50
N LYS A 179 5.67 -7.51 -20.42
CA LYS A 179 4.24 -7.73 -20.15
C LYS A 179 3.66 -6.58 -19.33
N PRO A 180 2.82 -5.68 -19.90
CA PRO A 180 2.20 -4.62 -19.13
C PRO A 180 1.16 -5.17 -18.14
N ALA A 181 1.03 -4.49 -17.00
CA ALA A 181 -0.05 -4.73 -16.06
C ALA A 181 -1.40 -4.24 -16.63
N GLU A 182 -2.47 -4.92 -16.27
CA GLU A 182 -3.83 -4.46 -16.56
C GLU A 182 -4.21 -3.33 -15.59
N ILE A 183 -4.47 -2.14 -16.11
CA ILE A 183 -4.85 -0.96 -15.31
C ILE A 183 -6.35 -0.98 -15.05
N GLY A 184 -6.73 -0.94 -13.79
CA GLY A 184 -8.11 -0.94 -13.33
C GLY A 184 -8.72 0.46 -13.20
N ASP A 185 -9.74 0.54 -12.34
CA ASP A 185 -10.45 1.79 -12.02
C ASP A 185 -10.66 1.93 -10.51
N SER A 186 -9.89 2.84 -9.89
CA SER A 186 -9.98 3.08 -8.45
C SER A 186 -11.21 3.89 -8.03
N SER A 187 -11.99 4.44 -8.97
CA SER A 187 -13.25 5.12 -8.64
C SER A 187 -14.42 4.15 -8.36
N SER A 188 -14.24 2.88 -8.73
CA SER A 188 -15.26 1.83 -8.56
C SER A 188 -15.01 0.93 -7.34
N ILE A 189 -13.94 1.14 -6.60
CA ILE A 189 -13.58 0.33 -5.43
C ILE A 189 -14.55 0.56 -4.27
N ARG A 190 -14.66 -0.46 -3.41
CA ARG A 190 -15.53 -0.42 -2.23
C ARG A 190 -14.76 -0.83 -0.97
N ILE A 191 -15.07 -0.20 0.15
CA ILE A 191 -14.56 -0.62 1.46
C ILE A 191 -15.00 -2.08 1.70
N GLY A 192 -14.09 -2.92 2.19
CA GLY A 192 -14.27 -4.36 2.33
C GLY A 192 -13.92 -5.17 1.08
N GLN A 193 -13.63 -4.53 -0.07
CA GLN A 193 -13.20 -5.22 -1.27
C GLN A 193 -11.82 -5.85 -1.07
N LYS A 194 -11.69 -7.13 -1.46
CA LYS A 194 -10.44 -7.88 -1.38
C LYS A 194 -9.38 -7.31 -2.33
N VAL A 195 -8.15 -7.24 -1.84
CA VAL A 195 -7.00 -6.74 -2.59
C VAL A 195 -5.75 -7.57 -2.31
N VAL A 196 -4.83 -7.55 -3.27
CA VAL A 196 -3.53 -8.19 -3.19
C VAL A 196 -2.46 -7.15 -3.47
N ALA A 197 -1.53 -6.97 -2.55
CA ALA A 197 -0.34 -6.15 -2.76
C ALA A 197 0.82 -7.05 -3.20
N ILE A 198 1.48 -6.68 -4.29
CA ILE A 198 2.57 -7.45 -4.88
C ILE A 198 3.82 -6.58 -4.88
N GLY A 199 4.93 -7.17 -4.48
CA GLY A 199 6.23 -6.53 -4.47
C GLY A 199 7.33 -7.48 -4.90
N ASN A 200 8.49 -6.89 -5.21
CA ASN A 200 9.69 -7.63 -5.56
C ASN A 200 10.87 -7.01 -4.81
N ALA A 201 10.89 -7.22 -3.49
CA ALA A 201 11.85 -6.60 -2.59
C ALA A 201 13.26 -7.10 -2.82
N LEU A 202 14.19 -6.20 -3.11
CA LEU A 202 15.65 -6.43 -3.14
C LEU A 202 16.13 -7.44 -4.19
N GLY A 203 15.30 -7.91 -5.10
CA GLY A 203 15.65 -9.05 -5.97
C GLY A 203 15.91 -10.37 -5.21
N GLN A 204 16.00 -10.31 -3.88
CA GLN A 204 16.22 -11.49 -3.01
C GLN A 204 14.90 -12.15 -2.58
N TYR A 205 13.82 -11.38 -2.44
CA TYR A 205 12.49 -11.87 -2.10
C TYR A 205 11.53 -11.58 -3.25
N GLN A 206 11.80 -12.22 -4.40
CA GLN A 206 10.94 -12.13 -5.58
C GLN A 206 9.52 -12.55 -5.22
N ASN A 207 8.52 -11.76 -5.68
CA ASN A 207 7.10 -12.05 -5.53
C ASN A 207 6.62 -12.08 -4.06
N THR A 208 7.02 -11.08 -3.24
CA THR A 208 6.35 -10.88 -1.96
C THR A 208 4.90 -10.51 -2.22
N VAL A 209 3.99 -11.38 -1.77
CA VAL A 209 2.54 -11.20 -1.91
C VAL A 209 1.93 -11.06 -0.53
N THR A 210 1.15 -10.00 -0.33
CA THR A 210 0.30 -9.84 0.84
C THR A 210 -1.13 -9.60 0.40
N SER A 211 -2.10 -10.02 1.18
CA SER A 211 -3.52 -9.82 0.87
C SER A 211 -4.26 -9.20 2.03
N GLY A 212 -5.33 -8.50 1.72
CA GLY A 212 -6.19 -7.83 2.68
C GLY A 212 -7.43 -7.28 2.00
N ILE A 213 -7.98 -6.22 2.57
CA ILE A 213 -9.15 -5.50 2.03
C ILE A 213 -8.87 -4.01 1.91
N ILE A 214 -9.68 -3.31 1.16
CA ILE A 214 -9.77 -1.85 1.24
C ILE A 214 -10.44 -1.50 2.57
N SER A 215 -9.69 -0.90 3.49
CA SER A 215 -10.16 -0.48 4.82
C SER A 215 -10.72 0.94 4.83
N GLY A 216 -10.36 1.75 3.84
CA GLY A 216 -10.82 3.14 3.70
C GLY A 216 -10.35 3.79 2.41
N THR A 217 -10.94 4.94 2.09
CA THR A 217 -10.60 5.76 0.91
C THR A 217 -10.47 7.23 1.33
N GLY A 218 -9.80 8.03 0.50
CA GLY A 218 -9.69 9.48 0.72
C GLY A 218 -8.84 9.86 1.93
N ARG A 219 -7.86 9.03 2.32
CA ARG A 219 -7.04 9.25 3.52
C ARG A 219 -5.89 10.22 3.22
N PRO A 220 -5.77 11.34 3.97
CA PRO A 220 -4.56 12.13 3.96
C PRO A 220 -3.51 11.49 4.87
N VAL A 221 -2.27 11.43 4.40
CA VAL A 221 -1.12 10.96 5.19
C VAL A 221 0.03 11.91 5.00
N SER A 222 0.62 12.37 6.10
CA SER A 222 1.84 13.17 6.09
C SER A 222 3.02 12.28 6.42
N ALA A 223 3.98 12.23 5.52
CA ALA A 223 5.23 11.50 5.69
C ALA A 223 6.39 12.49 5.84
N GLN A 224 7.31 12.18 6.73
CA GLN A 224 8.54 12.93 6.84
C GLN A 224 9.57 12.36 5.85
N ALA A 225 9.93 13.13 4.85
CA ALA A 225 10.97 12.81 3.87
C ALA A 225 12.18 13.71 4.14
N GLY A 226 13.12 13.24 4.97
CA GLY A 226 14.25 14.06 5.42
C GLY A 226 13.81 15.27 6.25
N GLU A 227 14.14 16.49 5.82
CA GLU A 227 13.74 17.75 6.48
C GLU A 227 12.38 18.27 5.99
N THR A 228 11.78 17.64 4.99
CA THR A 228 10.49 18.06 4.41
C THR A 228 9.37 17.13 4.84
N VAL A 229 8.18 17.70 5.10
CA VAL A 229 6.95 16.92 5.30
C VAL A 229 6.19 16.91 3.98
N GLU A 230 6.07 15.74 3.38
CA GLU A 230 5.24 15.53 2.19
C GLU A 230 3.86 15.03 2.64
N THR A 231 2.81 15.71 2.22
CA THR A 231 1.44 15.29 2.53
C THR A 231 0.79 14.74 1.27
N LEU A 232 0.58 13.43 1.27
CA LEU A 232 -0.22 12.77 0.26
C LEU A 232 -1.69 12.80 0.66
N THR A 233 -2.54 13.12 -0.28
CA THR A 233 -3.99 13.16 -0.06
C THR A 233 -4.68 12.07 -0.86
N ASP A 234 -5.89 11.71 -0.44
CA ASP A 234 -6.75 10.81 -1.20
C ASP A 234 -6.24 9.36 -1.33
N LEU A 235 -5.46 8.87 -0.35
CA LEU A 235 -4.94 7.52 -0.38
C LEU A 235 -6.02 6.46 -0.10
N LEU A 236 -5.83 5.28 -0.68
CA LEU A 236 -6.50 4.05 -0.31
C LEU A 236 -5.84 3.49 0.94
N GLN A 237 -6.64 3.12 1.94
CA GLN A 237 -6.17 2.41 3.13
C GLN A 237 -6.46 0.92 2.96
N THR A 238 -5.51 0.08 3.35
CA THR A 238 -5.64 -1.39 3.33
C THR A 238 -4.99 -2.01 4.57
N ASP A 239 -5.44 -3.18 4.97
CA ASP A 239 -4.81 -4.03 5.98
C ASP A 239 -3.85 -5.07 5.35
N ALA A 240 -3.76 -5.14 4.01
CA ALA A 240 -2.67 -5.83 3.34
C ALA A 240 -1.34 -5.20 3.79
N SER A 241 -0.38 -6.03 4.21
CA SER A 241 0.91 -5.52 4.73
C SER A 241 1.69 -4.77 3.65
N ILE A 242 1.84 -3.47 3.81
CA ILE A 242 2.69 -2.62 2.97
C ILE A 242 3.96 -2.30 3.77
N ASN A 243 5.09 -2.69 3.21
CA ASN A 243 6.40 -2.58 3.85
C ASN A 243 7.46 -2.13 2.83
N PRO A 244 8.64 -1.67 3.29
CA PRO A 244 9.78 -1.49 2.41
C PRO A 244 10.02 -2.76 1.58
N GLY A 245 10.01 -2.60 0.25
CA GLY A 245 10.13 -3.70 -0.70
C GLY A 245 8.90 -3.92 -1.58
N ASN A 246 7.66 -3.67 -1.11
CA ASN A 246 6.50 -3.63 -2.01
C ASN A 246 6.04 -2.20 -2.37
N SER A 247 6.70 -1.16 -1.81
CA SER A 247 6.53 0.24 -2.23
C SER A 247 6.83 0.41 -3.71
N GLY A 248 5.94 1.09 -4.44
CA GLY A 248 6.00 1.27 -5.89
C GLY A 248 5.38 0.11 -6.68
N GLY A 249 5.10 -1.01 -6.03
CA GLY A 249 4.41 -2.16 -6.62
C GLY A 249 2.90 -1.98 -6.67
N PRO A 250 2.19 -2.86 -7.39
CA PRO A 250 0.75 -2.77 -7.55
C PRO A 250 -0.03 -3.25 -6.33
N LEU A 251 -1.11 -2.52 -6.01
CA LEU A 251 -2.26 -3.03 -5.29
C LEU A 251 -3.30 -3.44 -6.35
N VAL A 252 -3.68 -4.72 -6.37
CA VAL A 252 -4.59 -5.25 -7.38
C VAL A 252 -5.88 -5.79 -6.77
N ASN A 253 -6.95 -5.78 -7.57
CA ASN A 253 -8.20 -6.47 -7.25
C ASN A 253 -8.10 -7.98 -7.59
N VAL A 254 -9.13 -8.75 -7.25
CA VAL A 254 -9.18 -10.21 -7.50
C VAL A 254 -9.22 -10.57 -9.00
N ALA A 255 -9.46 -9.63 -9.89
CA ALA A 255 -9.31 -9.81 -11.34
C ALA A 255 -7.86 -9.60 -11.83
N GLY A 256 -6.94 -9.19 -10.94
CA GLY A 256 -5.55 -8.87 -11.26
C GLY A 256 -5.37 -7.51 -11.92
N GLN A 257 -6.31 -6.59 -11.75
CA GLN A 257 -6.24 -5.22 -12.27
C GLN A 257 -5.63 -4.31 -11.22
N VAL A 258 -4.69 -3.45 -11.62
CA VAL A 258 -4.04 -2.47 -10.74
C VAL A 258 -5.03 -1.37 -10.37
N ILE A 259 -5.36 -1.27 -9.09
CA ILE A 259 -6.25 -0.25 -8.53
C ILE A 259 -5.50 0.80 -7.70
N GLY A 260 -4.24 0.53 -7.36
CA GLY A 260 -3.39 1.47 -6.62
C GLY A 260 -1.91 1.12 -6.74
N ILE A 261 -1.07 2.05 -6.27
CA ILE A 261 0.38 1.89 -6.13
C ILE A 261 0.69 1.86 -4.64
N ASN A 262 1.26 0.77 -4.14
CA ASN A 262 1.63 0.63 -2.73
C ASN A 262 2.62 1.72 -2.33
N THR A 263 2.42 2.34 -1.17
CA THR A 263 3.35 3.33 -0.64
C THR A 263 3.53 3.15 0.88
N ALA A 264 4.76 2.86 1.31
CA ALA A 264 5.10 2.67 2.72
C ALA A 264 5.43 4.02 3.36
N ILE A 265 4.41 4.74 3.83
CA ILE A 265 4.54 6.11 4.35
C ILE A 265 4.48 6.16 5.88
N ALA A 266 3.80 5.21 6.53
CA ALA A 266 3.58 5.22 7.98
C ALA A 266 4.30 4.02 8.62
N SER A 267 5.41 4.29 9.32
CA SER A 267 6.21 3.26 10.00
C SER A 267 5.62 2.76 11.32
N ASP A 268 4.66 3.47 11.94
CA ASP A 268 4.31 3.26 13.34
C ASP A 268 2.96 2.58 13.60
N ALA A 269 2.19 2.25 12.57
CA ALA A 269 0.87 1.64 12.71
C ALA A 269 0.82 0.24 12.08
N ALA A 270 1.02 -0.80 12.89
CA ALA A 270 0.89 -2.17 12.43
C ALA A 270 -0.52 -2.45 11.87
N GLY A 271 -0.60 -3.04 10.68
CA GLY A 271 -1.87 -3.38 10.02
C GLY A 271 -2.55 -2.23 9.29
N ILE A 272 -1.85 -1.11 9.07
CA ILE A 272 -2.35 0.00 8.26
C ILE A 272 -1.38 0.23 7.10
N GLY A 273 -1.79 -0.11 5.90
CA GLY A 273 -1.09 0.16 4.66
C GLY A 273 -1.81 1.22 3.84
N PHE A 274 -1.07 1.87 2.94
CA PHE A 274 -1.62 2.88 2.03
C PHE A 274 -1.21 2.60 0.59
N ALA A 275 -2.07 3.02 -0.34
CA ALA A 275 -1.78 3.00 -1.76
C ALA A 275 -2.32 4.26 -2.45
N ILE A 276 -1.59 4.75 -3.44
CA ILE A 276 -2.01 5.86 -4.29
C ILE A 276 -3.05 5.31 -5.27
N PRO A 277 -4.27 5.89 -5.34
CA PRO A 277 -5.28 5.44 -6.29
C PRO A 277 -4.77 5.49 -7.73
N ILE A 278 -4.99 4.42 -8.51
CA ILE A 278 -4.45 4.35 -9.88
C ILE A 278 -5.00 5.46 -10.78
N ASN A 279 -6.24 5.90 -10.55
CA ASN A 279 -6.85 6.97 -11.33
C ASN A 279 -6.11 8.30 -11.18
N ALA A 280 -5.48 8.56 -10.02
CA ALA A 280 -4.64 9.74 -9.81
C ALA A 280 -3.44 9.83 -10.77
N THR A 281 -3.08 8.72 -11.41
CA THR A 281 -1.92 8.60 -12.30
C THR A 281 -2.26 8.47 -13.78
N LYS A 282 -3.53 8.22 -14.14
CA LYS A 282 -3.93 7.90 -15.54
C LYS A 282 -3.57 9.00 -16.53
N GLY A 283 -3.79 10.26 -16.17
CA GLY A 283 -3.42 11.40 -17.03
C GLY A 283 -1.92 11.50 -17.26
N LEU A 284 -1.12 11.31 -16.20
CA LEU A 284 0.35 11.27 -16.28
C LEU A 284 0.83 10.09 -17.12
N MET A 285 0.32 8.89 -16.84
CA MET A 285 0.64 7.67 -17.58
C MET A 285 0.38 7.85 -19.07
N ASN A 286 -0.80 8.37 -19.44
CA ASN A 286 -1.14 8.65 -20.85
C ASN A 286 -0.20 9.69 -21.45
N GLY A 287 0.17 10.75 -20.71
CA GLY A 287 1.13 11.75 -21.14
C GLY A 287 2.51 11.15 -21.43
N VAL A 288 3.01 10.32 -20.52
CA VAL A 288 4.30 9.62 -20.65
C VAL A 288 4.28 8.66 -21.85
N LEU A 289 3.25 7.84 -22.00
CA LEU A 289 3.13 6.88 -23.10
C LEU A 289 3.01 7.58 -24.49
N GLN A 290 2.40 8.77 -24.55
CA GLN A 290 2.21 9.51 -25.81
C GLN A 290 3.41 10.39 -26.17
N SER A 291 4.08 10.99 -25.20
CA SER A 291 5.08 12.04 -25.46
C SER A 291 6.43 11.81 -24.76
N GLY A 292 6.55 10.79 -23.90
CA GLY A 292 7.73 10.57 -23.07
C GLY A 292 7.96 11.66 -22.01
N LYS A 293 6.93 12.45 -21.70
CA LYS A 293 7.04 13.59 -20.75
C LYS A 293 5.96 13.53 -19.70
N ILE A 294 6.32 13.93 -18.47
CA ILE A 294 5.37 14.15 -17.40
C ILE A 294 4.75 15.53 -17.52
N SER A 295 3.43 15.57 -17.45
CA SER A 295 2.68 16.83 -17.40
C SER A 295 1.42 16.63 -16.56
N ARG A 296 1.41 17.17 -15.35
CA ARG A 296 0.30 17.05 -14.38
C ARG A 296 -0.81 18.02 -14.70
N ALA A 297 -2.05 17.52 -14.81
CA ALA A 297 -3.23 18.37 -14.86
C ALA A 297 -3.46 19.07 -13.52
N TYR A 298 -3.81 20.36 -13.59
CA TYR A 298 -3.88 21.24 -12.44
C TYR A 298 -5.18 22.05 -12.45
N LEU A 299 -5.89 22.02 -11.32
CA LEU A 299 -7.13 22.77 -11.10
C LEU A 299 -6.88 24.13 -10.45
N GLY A 300 -5.93 24.24 -9.55
CA GLY A 300 -5.58 25.48 -8.86
C GLY A 300 -6.47 25.81 -7.67
N VAL A 301 -6.80 24.80 -6.86
CA VAL A 301 -7.52 24.97 -5.59
C VAL A 301 -6.78 24.30 -4.45
N SER A 302 -6.84 24.91 -3.28
CA SER A 302 -6.54 24.30 -1.99
C SER A 302 -7.88 23.93 -1.34
N TYR A 303 -7.97 22.73 -0.80
CA TYR A 303 -9.22 22.22 -0.26
C TYR A 303 -8.99 21.30 0.93
N GLN A 304 -10.06 21.12 1.70
CA GLN A 304 -10.14 20.10 2.74
C GLN A 304 -11.25 19.12 2.39
N THR A 305 -10.93 17.81 2.46
CA THR A 305 -11.94 16.76 2.24
C THR A 305 -13.03 16.87 3.31
N VAL A 306 -14.28 16.91 2.88
CA VAL A 306 -15.42 16.99 3.80
C VAL A 306 -15.64 15.61 4.42
N THR A 307 -15.43 15.54 5.74
CA THR A 307 -15.84 14.43 6.61
C THR A 307 -16.97 14.89 7.52
N PRO A 308 -17.65 14.01 8.26
CA PRO A 308 -18.65 14.41 9.24
C PRO A 308 -18.13 15.44 10.26
N GLU A 309 -16.85 15.31 10.67
CA GLU A 309 -16.18 16.22 11.61
C GLU A 309 -15.97 17.59 10.98
N ILE A 310 -15.47 17.64 9.74
CA ILE A 310 -15.25 18.86 8.97
C ILE A 310 -16.58 19.54 8.66
N ALA A 311 -17.60 18.76 8.28
CA ALA A 311 -18.94 19.29 8.05
C ALA A 311 -19.51 19.98 9.30
N LYS A 312 -19.34 19.36 10.47
CA LYS A 312 -19.74 19.94 11.75
C LYS A 312 -18.90 21.18 12.12
N GLN A 313 -17.58 21.12 11.95
CA GLN A 313 -16.66 22.22 12.29
C GLN A 313 -16.97 23.49 11.50
N PHE A 314 -17.27 23.36 10.20
CA PHE A 314 -17.55 24.48 9.30
C PHE A 314 -19.05 24.71 9.04
N ASN A 315 -19.93 23.97 9.75
CA ASN A 315 -21.39 24.04 9.58
C ASN A 315 -21.82 23.86 8.12
N LEU A 316 -21.25 22.84 7.45
CA LEU A 316 -21.55 22.54 6.05
C LEU A 316 -22.84 21.72 5.95
N SER A 317 -23.59 21.94 4.85
CA SER A 317 -24.88 21.25 4.59
C SER A 317 -24.70 19.89 3.91
N VAL A 318 -23.47 19.46 3.65
CA VAL A 318 -23.12 18.18 3.02
C VAL A 318 -22.08 17.45 3.88
N SER A 319 -22.10 16.12 3.80
CA SER A 319 -21.18 15.24 4.54
C SER A 319 -20.01 14.72 3.70
N LYS A 320 -19.97 15.05 2.40
CA LYS A 320 -18.94 14.65 1.43
C LYS A 320 -18.66 15.77 0.45
N GLY A 321 -17.46 15.73 -0.16
CA GLY A 321 -17.02 16.73 -1.12
C GLY A 321 -15.65 17.31 -0.77
N ALA A 322 -15.24 18.37 -1.46
CA ALA A 322 -14.03 19.12 -1.18
C ALA A 322 -14.37 20.58 -0.88
N TYR A 323 -14.16 20.98 0.36
CA TYR A 323 -14.37 22.34 0.82
C TYR A 323 -13.17 23.21 0.44
N VAL A 324 -13.38 24.17 -0.43
CA VAL A 324 -12.33 25.08 -0.95
C VAL A 324 -11.94 26.06 0.15
N ILE A 325 -10.82 25.82 0.78
CA ILE A 325 -10.26 26.60 1.88
C ILE A 325 -8.75 26.64 1.80
N ALA A 326 -8.14 27.73 2.22
CA ALA A 326 -6.70 27.87 2.26
C ALA A 326 -6.06 26.89 3.27
N ALA A 327 -4.91 26.35 2.94
CA ALA A 327 -4.16 25.46 3.82
C ALA A 327 -3.65 26.17 5.09
N ASN A 328 -3.40 27.49 4.98
CA ASN A 328 -2.99 28.36 6.10
C ASN A 328 -3.46 29.80 5.84
N GLN A 329 -3.29 30.68 6.84
CA GLN A 329 -3.74 32.07 6.77
C GLN A 329 -3.03 32.93 5.70
N SER A 330 -1.86 32.52 5.23
CA SER A 330 -1.07 33.23 4.23
C SER A 330 -1.29 32.74 2.80
N ALA A 331 -2.00 31.62 2.61
CA ALA A 331 -2.24 31.02 1.31
C ALA A 331 -3.61 31.41 0.75
N ASN A 332 -3.73 31.41 -0.57
CA ASN A 332 -5.02 31.56 -1.24
C ASN A 332 -5.66 30.18 -1.47
N ALA A 333 -6.94 30.05 -1.17
CA ALA A 333 -7.69 28.82 -1.45
C ALA A 333 -7.87 28.55 -2.96
N VAL A 334 -7.88 29.60 -3.77
CA VAL A 334 -7.94 29.55 -5.22
C VAL A 334 -6.75 30.32 -5.78
N VAL A 335 -5.97 29.68 -6.64
CA VAL A 335 -4.79 30.30 -7.23
C VAL A 335 -5.20 31.37 -8.24
N ALA A 336 -4.81 32.62 -7.98
CA ALA A 336 -5.14 33.76 -8.83
C ALA A 336 -4.66 33.55 -10.28
N GLY A 337 -5.55 33.77 -11.26
CA GLY A 337 -5.30 33.52 -12.66
C GLY A 337 -5.20 32.03 -13.06
N GLY A 338 -5.38 31.11 -12.10
CA GLY A 338 -5.42 29.69 -12.33
C GLY A 338 -6.71 29.21 -13.01
N PRO A 339 -6.79 27.89 -13.36
CA PRO A 339 -7.96 27.32 -14.01
C PRO A 339 -9.27 27.52 -13.24
N ALA A 340 -9.26 27.24 -11.93
CA ALA A 340 -10.43 27.37 -11.07
C ALA A 340 -10.88 28.82 -10.92
N ASP A 341 -9.93 29.76 -10.76
CA ASP A 341 -10.21 31.20 -10.67
C ASP A 341 -10.88 31.71 -11.95
N LYS A 342 -10.33 31.38 -13.12
CA LYS A 342 -10.91 31.74 -14.43
C LYS A 342 -12.31 31.16 -14.63
N ALA A 343 -12.59 30.02 -14.04
CA ALA A 343 -13.92 29.40 -14.09
C ALA A 343 -14.88 29.96 -13.04
N GLY A 344 -14.42 30.85 -12.14
CA GLY A 344 -15.24 31.48 -11.12
C GLY A 344 -15.47 30.65 -9.86
N VAL A 345 -14.61 29.67 -9.59
CA VAL A 345 -14.57 28.97 -8.29
C VAL A 345 -14.08 29.94 -7.22
N LYS A 346 -14.64 29.85 -6.03
CA LYS A 346 -14.35 30.79 -4.91
C LYS A 346 -14.03 30.02 -3.64
N THR A 347 -13.34 30.69 -2.73
CA THR A 347 -13.19 30.22 -1.35
C THR A 347 -14.57 29.96 -0.74
N LYS A 348 -14.70 28.91 0.05
CA LYS A 348 -15.93 28.37 0.67
C LYS A 348 -16.89 27.64 -0.30
N ASP A 349 -16.56 27.48 -1.57
CA ASP A 349 -17.27 26.53 -2.41
C ASP A 349 -17.03 25.11 -1.89
N ILE A 350 -18.00 24.23 -2.10
CA ILE A 350 -17.83 22.80 -1.89
C ILE A 350 -17.93 22.11 -3.25
N ILE A 351 -16.85 21.53 -3.73
CA ILE A 351 -16.86 20.74 -4.96
C ILE A 351 -17.47 19.38 -4.63
N THR A 352 -18.63 19.10 -5.19
CA THR A 352 -19.41 17.86 -4.93
C THR A 352 -19.28 16.85 -6.05
N LYS A 353 -19.03 17.29 -7.31
CA LYS A 353 -18.79 16.40 -8.47
C LYS A 353 -17.75 16.99 -9.40
N ILE A 354 -17.04 16.07 -10.07
CA ILE A 354 -16.19 16.36 -11.23
C ILE A 354 -16.70 15.47 -12.37
N ASN A 355 -17.28 16.09 -13.40
CA ASN A 355 -18.09 15.44 -14.41
C ASN A 355 -19.23 14.64 -13.76
N ASP A 356 -19.34 13.34 -14.00
CA ASP A 356 -20.33 12.41 -13.45
C ASP A 356 -19.92 11.78 -12.11
N LYS A 357 -18.65 11.96 -11.68
CA LYS A 357 -18.10 11.34 -10.48
C LYS A 357 -18.28 12.20 -9.23
N GLU A 358 -18.75 11.59 -8.16
CA GLU A 358 -18.94 12.25 -6.87
C GLU A 358 -17.63 12.35 -6.11
N VAL A 359 -17.30 13.56 -5.62
CA VAL A 359 -16.12 13.80 -4.79
C VAL A 359 -16.34 13.22 -3.40
N GLY A 360 -15.45 12.33 -3.01
CA GLY A 360 -15.51 11.57 -1.75
C GLY A 360 -15.94 10.11 -1.95
N ASP A 361 -16.91 9.83 -2.81
CA ASP A 361 -17.35 8.46 -3.10
C ASP A 361 -16.51 7.79 -4.21
N ASN A 362 -16.22 8.52 -5.27
CA ASN A 362 -15.44 8.00 -6.40
C ASN A 362 -13.95 8.41 -6.35
N GLY A 363 -13.54 9.12 -5.31
CA GLY A 363 -12.21 9.64 -5.08
C GLY A 363 -12.21 11.11 -4.67
N GLY A 364 -11.07 11.63 -4.24
CA GLY A 364 -10.87 13.05 -3.97
C GLY A 364 -10.62 13.85 -5.24
N VAL A 365 -10.52 15.16 -5.09
CA VAL A 365 -10.23 16.06 -6.23
C VAL A 365 -8.91 15.71 -6.92
N ALA A 366 -7.88 15.35 -6.14
CA ALA A 366 -6.56 15.01 -6.68
C ALA A 366 -6.60 13.77 -7.60
N SER A 367 -7.31 12.70 -7.17
CA SER A 367 -7.49 11.49 -7.97
C SER A 367 -8.35 11.74 -9.19
N LEU A 368 -9.48 12.42 -9.03
CA LEU A 368 -10.41 12.65 -10.13
C LEU A 368 -9.84 13.59 -11.21
N ILE A 369 -9.09 14.63 -10.82
CA ILE A 369 -8.36 15.51 -11.76
C ILE A 369 -7.17 14.77 -12.38
N GLY A 370 -6.53 13.85 -11.63
CA GLY A 370 -5.42 13.03 -12.10
C GLY A 370 -5.73 12.11 -13.28
N GLU A 371 -7.01 11.86 -13.59
CA GLU A 371 -7.46 11.11 -14.76
C GLU A 371 -7.26 11.88 -16.08
N TYR A 372 -7.17 13.20 -15.99
CA TYR A 372 -7.12 14.11 -17.14
C TYR A 372 -5.70 14.62 -17.41
N LYS A 373 -5.51 15.20 -18.59
CA LYS A 373 -4.28 15.90 -18.99
C LYS A 373 -4.49 17.41 -19.08
N PRO A 374 -3.41 18.20 -19.04
CA PRO A 374 -3.50 19.63 -19.31
C PRO A 374 -4.18 19.91 -20.63
N GLY A 375 -5.09 20.88 -20.63
CA GLY A 375 -5.93 21.24 -21.77
C GLY A 375 -7.30 20.57 -21.80
N ASP A 376 -7.51 19.48 -21.05
CA ASP A 376 -8.82 18.86 -20.94
C ASP A 376 -9.78 19.79 -20.18
N THR A 377 -11.07 19.73 -20.55
CA THR A 377 -12.12 20.49 -19.88
C THR A 377 -12.97 19.57 -19.02
N VAL A 378 -13.11 19.90 -17.74
CA VAL A 378 -13.97 19.20 -16.79
C VAL A 378 -15.12 20.10 -16.33
N GLN A 379 -16.22 19.47 -15.98
CA GLN A 379 -17.37 20.13 -15.37
C GLN A 379 -17.34 19.93 -13.85
N LEU A 380 -17.28 21.02 -13.09
CA LEU A 380 -17.41 20.95 -11.64
C LEU A 380 -18.86 21.25 -11.24
N THR A 381 -19.42 20.42 -10.36
CA THR A 381 -20.62 20.76 -9.62
C THR A 381 -20.18 21.25 -8.25
N ILE A 382 -20.52 22.51 -7.93
CA ILE A 382 -20.14 23.16 -6.68
C ILE A 382 -21.39 23.59 -5.91
N LEU A 383 -21.30 23.52 -4.60
CA LEU A 383 -22.31 24.09 -3.69
C LEU A 383 -21.76 25.40 -3.13
N ARG A 384 -22.46 26.51 -3.38
CA ARG A 384 -22.14 27.87 -2.90
C ARG A 384 -23.39 28.49 -2.29
N ASP A 385 -23.32 28.90 -1.03
CA ASP A 385 -24.41 29.55 -0.30
C ASP A 385 -25.75 28.78 -0.43
N GLY A 386 -25.71 27.46 -0.31
CA GLY A 386 -26.85 26.57 -0.42
C GLY A 386 -27.36 26.34 -1.86
N LYS A 387 -26.74 26.90 -2.88
CA LYS A 387 -27.11 26.76 -4.29
C LYS A 387 -26.11 25.87 -5.02
N THR A 388 -26.63 24.92 -5.79
CA THR A 388 -25.81 24.11 -6.71
C THR A 388 -25.53 24.89 -7.98
N LEU A 389 -24.26 24.99 -8.32
CA LEU A 389 -23.78 25.66 -9.53
C LEU A 389 -22.95 24.66 -10.33
N THR A 390 -22.95 24.83 -11.64
CA THR A 390 -22.10 24.05 -12.55
C THR A 390 -21.14 24.99 -13.28
N VAL A 391 -19.85 24.71 -13.20
CA VAL A 391 -18.81 25.50 -13.86
C VAL A 391 -17.92 24.59 -14.73
N ARG A 392 -17.52 25.08 -15.90
CA ARG A 392 -16.57 24.37 -16.77
C ARG A 392 -15.16 24.93 -16.53
N VAL A 393 -14.20 24.03 -16.35
CA VAL A 393 -12.82 24.38 -16.09
C VAL A 393 -11.91 23.70 -17.11
N THR A 394 -11.13 24.46 -17.84
CA THR A 394 -10.05 23.92 -18.68
C THR A 394 -8.79 23.80 -17.82
N LEU A 395 -8.32 22.57 -17.61
CA LEU A 395 -7.17 22.28 -16.75
C LEU A 395 -5.87 22.81 -17.38
N ALA A 396 -4.98 23.33 -16.54
CA ALA A 396 -3.64 23.74 -16.98
C ALA A 396 -2.59 22.67 -16.61
N ALA A 397 -1.38 22.83 -17.14
CA ALA A 397 -0.23 22.10 -16.61
C ALA A 397 0.18 22.70 -15.27
N TYR A 398 0.47 21.84 -14.29
CA TYR A 398 1.11 22.26 -13.06
C TYR A 398 2.49 22.85 -13.38
N ARG A 399 2.85 23.95 -12.78
CA ARG A 399 4.16 24.61 -12.87
C ARG A 399 4.63 24.86 -11.45
N ASP A 400 5.84 24.41 -11.15
CA ASP A 400 6.54 24.72 -9.91
C ASP A 400 6.83 26.21 -9.80
#